data_751250f2c68ccd8e426969fab62844a6
#
_entry.id   751250f2c68ccd8e426969fab62844a6
#
_cell.length_a   1.000
_cell.length_b   1.000
_cell.length_c   1.000
_cell.angle_alpha   90.00
_cell.angle_beta   90.00
_cell.angle_gamma   90.00
#
_symmetry.space_group_name_H-M   'P 1'
#
loop_
_entity.id
_entity.type
_entity.pdbx_description
1 polymer ?
#
loop_
_entity_poly.entity_id
_entity_poly.type
_entity_poly.pdbx_seq_one_letter_code
_entity_poly.pdbx_strand_id
1 'polypeptide(L)'
;TLLMQRHVALTLLSLALMPIQFVFALAFFQRVSKHFRIMDEAEGRMSAVLQENLTAVRVVRAFGRQQFEVEKFDEVSRDFRDKANRLMRHFATYWSVSDLISFLQSGITLLFGVWYASQGVLTVGTLTLFLGYVNMMLWPIRRLGRILADASKSLVSLAISEPGAGSDN
;
A
#
# COMPACT_ATOMS: atom_id res chain seq x y z
N THR A 1 4.10 -43.10 -4.43
CA THR A 1 3.54 -42.38 -5.63
C THR A 1 2.24 -41.67 -5.31
N LEU A 2 1.27 -42.27 -4.59
CA LEU A 2 -0.01 -41.64 -4.22
C LEU A 2 0.15 -40.52 -3.21
N LEU A 3 1.11 -40.62 -2.29
CA LEU A 3 1.42 -39.56 -1.32
C LEU A 3 1.97 -38.30 -2.00
N MET A 4 2.77 -38.46 -3.04
CA MET A 4 3.33 -37.31 -3.80
C MET A 4 2.25 -36.56 -4.58
N GLN A 5 1.27 -37.21 -5.18
CA GLN A 5 0.17 -36.58 -5.92
C GLN A 5 -0.78 -35.80 -5.00
N ARG A 6 -0.99 -36.24 -3.75
CA ARG A 6 -1.88 -35.55 -2.80
C ARG A 6 -1.23 -34.32 -2.19
N HIS A 7 0.09 -34.31 -2.02
CA HIS A 7 0.82 -33.09 -1.62
C HIS A 7 0.78 -32.03 -2.72
N VAL A 8 0.84 -32.43 -3.99
CA VAL A 8 0.71 -31.51 -5.14
C VAL A 8 -0.68 -30.84 -5.18
N ALA A 9 -1.76 -31.60 -4.90
CA ALA A 9 -3.11 -31.05 -4.88
C ALA A 9 -3.29 -29.96 -3.79
N LEU A 10 -2.79 -30.19 -2.59
CA LEU A 10 -2.79 -29.18 -1.51
C LEU A 10 -1.95 -27.95 -1.88
N THR A 11 -0.80 -28.15 -2.48
CA THR A 11 0.06 -27.07 -2.93
C THR A 11 -0.62 -26.25 -4.02
N LEU A 12 -1.23 -26.88 -5.01
CA LEU A 12 -1.97 -26.19 -6.07
C LEU A 12 -3.18 -25.43 -5.53
N LEU A 13 -3.92 -25.99 -4.57
CA LEU A 13 -5.05 -25.34 -3.93
C LEU A 13 -4.59 -24.09 -3.15
N SER A 14 -3.48 -24.19 -2.42
CA SER A 14 -2.91 -23.07 -1.65
C SER A 14 -2.36 -21.99 -2.56
N LEU A 15 -1.80 -22.36 -3.72
CA LEU A 15 -1.27 -21.41 -4.71
C LEU A 15 -2.36 -20.80 -5.58
N ALA A 16 -3.54 -21.43 -5.72
CA ALA A 16 -4.61 -20.98 -6.62
C ALA A 16 -5.14 -19.59 -6.29
N LEU A 17 -5.12 -19.19 -5.02
CA LEU A 17 -5.56 -17.85 -4.57
C LEU A 17 -4.45 -16.78 -4.66
N MET A 18 -3.19 -17.18 -4.83
CA MET A 18 -2.08 -16.22 -4.97
C MET A 18 -2.20 -15.30 -6.19
N PRO A 19 -2.50 -15.79 -7.41
CA PRO A 19 -2.66 -14.90 -8.56
C PRO A 19 -3.82 -13.93 -8.38
N ILE A 20 -4.89 -14.31 -7.70
CA ILE A 20 -6.02 -13.42 -7.39
C ILE A 20 -5.54 -12.27 -6.50
N GLN A 21 -4.77 -12.57 -5.47
CA GLN A 21 -4.23 -11.60 -4.55
C GLN A 21 -3.20 -10.67 -5.22
N PHE A 22 -2.41 -11.22 -6.14
CA PHE A 22 -1.46 -10.44 -6.93
C PHE A 22 -2.17 -9.45 -7.89
N VAL A 23 -3.18 -9.90 -8.63
CA VAL A 23 -4.00 -9.03 -9.50
C VAL A 23 -4.71 -7.95 -8.69
N PHE A 24 -5.24 -8.30 -7.52
CA PHE A 24 -5.85 -7.35 -6.59
C PHE A 24 -4.85 -6.27 -6.12
N ALA A 25 -3.62 -6.67 -5.77
CA ALA A 25 -2.55 -5.75 -5.38
C ALA A 25 -2.17 -4.79 -6.52
N LEU A 26 -2.06 -5.28 -7.76
CA LEU A 26 -1.76 -4.43 -8.93
C LEU A 26 -2.88 -3.44 -9.24
N ALA A 27 -4.14 -3.88 -9.21
CA ALA A 27 -5.29 -3.01 -9.44
C ALA A 27 -5.41 -1.93 -8.36
N PHE A 28 -5.12 -2.28 -7.13
CA PHE A 28 -5.07 -1.33 -6.02
C PHE A 28 -3.96 -0.30 -6.21
N PHE A 29 -2.76 -0.74 -6.57
CA PHE A 29 -1.61 0.13 -6.79
C PHE A 29 -1.90 1.23 -7.81
N GLN A 30 -2.51 0.91 -8.95
CA GLN A 30 -2.87 1.89 -9.97
C GLN A 30 -3.82 2.97 -9.44
N ARG A 31 -4.79 2.59 -8.60
CA ARG A 31 -5.72 3.55 -7.96
C ARG A 31 -5.04 4.42 -6.92
N VAL A 32 -4.22 3.83 -6.07
CA VAL A 32 -3.55 4.54 -4.98
C VAL A 32 -2.52 5.53 -5.50
N SER A 33 -1.74 5.19 -6.52
CA SER A 33 -0.75 6.09 -7.15
C SER A 33 -1.38 7.41 -7.58
N LYS A 34 -2.59 7.38 -8.14
CA LYS A 34 -3.31 8.61 -8.53
C LYS A 34 -3.68 9.47 -7.31
N HIS A 35 -4.24 8.85 -6.26
CA HIS A 35 -4.62 9.58 -5.04
C HIS A 35 -3.42 10.09 -4.26
N PHE A 36 -2.32 9.35 -4.33
CA PHE A 36 -1.06 9.73 -3.73
C PHE A 36 -0.53 11.02 -4.36
N ARG A 37 -0.49 11.11 -5.70
CA ARG A 37 -0.06 12.33 -6.40
C ARG A 37 -0.93 13.54 -6.04
N ILE A 38 -2.25 13.36 -5.96
CA ILE A 38 -3.18 14.42 -5.57
C ILE A 38 -2.91 14.92 -4.13
N MET A 39 -2.57 14.02 -3.22
CA MET A 39 -2.18 14.37 -1.84
C MET A 39 -0.83 15.11 -1.82
N ASP A 40 0.16 14.62 -2.55
CA ASP A 40 1.50 15.19 -2.66
C ASP A 40 1.48 16.63 -3.21
N GLU A 41 0.66 16.88 -4.25
CA GLU A 41 0.42 18.22 -4.79
C GLU A 41 -0.23 19.16 -3.74
N ALA A 42 -1.09 18.66 -2.87
CA ALA A 42 -1.69 19.46 -1.79
C ALA A 42 -0.69 19.74 -0.67
N GLU A 43 0.17 18.78 -0.33
CA GLU A 43 1.28 18.93 0.60
C GLU A 43 2.27 20.02 0.13
N GLY A 44 2.61 20.00 -1.17
CA GLY A 44 3.44 21.01 -1.80
C GLY A 44 2.84 22.42 -1.69
N ARG A 45 1.52 22.57 -1.94
CA ARG A 45 0.83 23.88 -1.79
C ARG A 45 0.84 24.34 -0.33
N MET A 46 0.55 23.47 0.62
CA MET A 46 0.58 23.79 2.04
C MET A 46 2.00 24.23 2.48
N SER A 47 3.02 23.50 2.03
CA SER A 47 4.42 23.82 2.33
C SER A 47 4.85 25.17 1.72
N ALA A 48 4.39 25.48 0.51
CA ALA A 48 4.68 26.77 -0.14
C ALA A 48 4.07 27.94 0.62
N VAL A 49 2.81 27.85 1.07
CA VAL A 49 2.17 28.88 1.90
C VAL A 49 2.87 29.03 3.23
N LEU A 50 3.32 27.94 3.85
CA LEU A 50 4.09 27.98 5.08
C LEU A 50 5.43 28.71 4.90
N GLN A 51 6.19 28.40 3.85
CA GLN A 51 7.45 29.07 3.53
C GLN A 51 7.26 30.55 3.22
N GLU A 52 6.22 30.91 2.47
CA GLU A 52 5.85 32.31 2.21
C GLU A 52 5.60 33.06 3.51
N ASN A 53 4.81 32.49 4.42
CA ASN A 53 4.51 33.08 5.72
C ASN A 53 5.74 33.24 6.62
N LEU A 54 6.62 32.23 6.65
CA LEU A 54 7.86 32.31 7.42
C LEU A 54 8.80 33.41 6.91
N THR A 55 8.87 33.58 5.59
CA THR A 55 9.69 34.62 4.96
C THR A 55 9.09 36.03 5.17
N ALA A 56 7.77 36.16 5.05
CA ALA A 56 7.05 37.41 5.12
C ALA A 56 6.60 37.81 6.54
N VAL A 57 6.99 37.11 7.58
CA VAL A 57 6.46 37.28 8.95
C VAL A 57 6.57 38.71 9.48
N ARG A 58 7.65 39.42 9.12
CA ARG A 58 7.85 40.82 9.55
C ARG A 58 6.86 41.77 8.85
N VAL A 59 6.61 41.52 7.56
CA VAL A 59 5.67 42.31 6.74
C VAL A 59 4.24 42.06 7.21
N VAL A 60 3.86 40.80 7.43
CA VAL A 60 2.54 40.42 7.93
C VAL A 60 2.23 41.10 9.27
N ARG A 61 3.23 41.13 10.17
CA ARG A 61 3.09 41.85 11.46
C ARG A 61 2.97 43.35 11.30
N ALA A 62 3.75 43.94 10.41
CA ALA A 62 3.71 45.40 10.18
C ALA A 62 2.36 45.89 9.64
N PHE A 63 1.69 45.05 8.82
CA PHE A 63 0.39 45.39 8.24
C PHE A 63 -0.82 44.83 9.04
N GLY A 64 -0.59 44.15 10.16
CA GLY A 64 -1.67 43.59 10.99
C GLY A 64 -2.49 42.46 10.30
N ARG A 65 -1.91 41.76 9.31
CA ARG A 65 -2.62 40.78 8.46
C ARG A 65 -2.48 39.34 8.95
N GLN A 66 -2.17 39.13 10.22
CA GLN A 66 -1.96 37.77 10.77
C GLN A 66 -3.18 36.86 10.60
N GLN A 67 -4.38 37.41 10.86
CA GLN A 67 -5.61 36.61 10.74
C GLN A 67 -5.85 36.10 9.31
N PHE A 68 -5.60 36.96 8.33
CA PHE A 68 -5.72 36.58 6.91
C PHE A 68 -4.77 35.44 6.53
N GLU A 69 -3.51 35.50 7.01
CA GLU A 69 -2.52 34.44 6.72
C GLU A 69 -2.87 33.11 7.44
N VAL A 70 -3.43 33.19 8.65
CA VAL A 70 -3.95 32.00 9.36
C VAL A 70 -5.09 31.36 8.58
N GLU A 71 -6.04 32.14 8.09
CA GLU A 71 -7.16 31.63 7.29
C GLU A 71 -6.69 31.02 5.98
N LYS A 72 -5.75 31.66 5.26
CA LYS A 72 -5.12 31.16 4.05
C LYS A 72 -4.42 29.80 4.29
N PHE A 73 -3.67 29.69 5.40
CA PHE A 73 -2.99 28.45 5.76
C PHE A 73 -3.98 27.35 6.17
N ASP A 74 -5.03 27.69 6.91
CA ASP A 74 -6.06 26.74 7.34
C ASP A 74 -6.80 26.12 6.14
N GLU A 75 -7.08 26.91 5.10
CA GLU A 75 -7.69 26.43 3.86
C GLU A 75 -6.83 25.35 3.17
N VAL A 76 -5.55 25.62 2.93
CA VAL A 76 -4.65 24.64 2.27
C VAL A 76 -4.35 23.44 3.15
N SER A 77 -4.30 23.64 4.48
CA SER A 77 -4.13 22.57 5.47
C SER A 77 -5.35 21.63 5.50
N ARG A 78 -6.56 22.17 5.40
CA ARG A 78 -7.80 21.39 5.29
C ARG A 78 -7.83 20.60 3.97
N ASP A 79 -7.46 21.22 2.85
CA ASP A 79 -7.39 20.55 1.55
C ASP A 79 -6.41 19.36 1.58
N PHE A 80 -5.22 19.54 2.15
CA PHE A 80 -4.25 18.46 2.35
C PHE A 80 -4.81 17.35 3.24
N ARG A 81 -5.36 17.70 4.40
CA ARG A 81 -5.95 16.74 5.35
C ARG A 81 -7.05 15.90 4.71
N ASP A 82 -7.95 16.51 3.92
CA ASP A 82 -9.07 15.82 3.31
C ASP A 82 -8.60 14.85 2.21
N LYS A 83 -7.55 15.19 1.46
CA LYS A 83 -6.91 14.32 0.49
C LYS A 83 -6.14 13.18 1.16
N ALA A 84 -5.40 13.47 2.23
CA ALA A 84 -4.72 12.47 3.05
C ALA A 84 -5.71 11.47 3.67
N ASN A 85 -6.83 11.95 4.22
CA ASN A 85 -7.88 11.08 4.77
C ASN A 85 -8.54 10.21 3.69
N ARG A 86 -8.71 10.73 2.47
CA ARG A 86 -9.22 9.94 1.34
C ARG A 86 -8.25 8.83 0.96
N LEU A 87 -6.97 9.14 0.88
CA LEU A 87 -5.91 8.17 0.63
C LEU A 87 -5.87 7.09 1.72
N MET A 88 -5.93 7.48 3.00
CA MET A 88 -5.95 6.54 4.12
C MET A 88 -7.16 5.60 4.10
N ARG A 89 -8.34 6.09 3.70
CA ARG A 89 -9.52 5.22 3.51
C ARG A 89 -9.30 4.16 2.43
N HIS A 90 -8.65 4.51 1.32
CA HIS A 90 -8.29 3.52 0.30
C HIS A 90 -7.32 2.47 0.84
N PHE A 91 -6.31 2.87 1.60
CA PHE A 91 -5.40 1.92 2.26
C PHE A 91 -6.13 1.02 3.26
N ALA A 92 -7.01 1.57 4.11
CA ALA A 92 -7.79 0.79 5.05
C ALA A 92 -8.65 -0.27 4.34
N THR A 93 -9.33 0.10 3.25
CA THR A 93 -10.10 -0.85 2.44
C THR A 93 -9.21 -1.95 1.85
N TYR A 94 -8.05 -1.59 1.33
CA TYR A 94 -7.10 -2.58 0.79
C TYR A 94 -6.65 -3.58 1.85
N TRP A 95 -6.24 -3.08 3.03
CA TRP A 95 -5.80 -3.95 4.11
C TRP A 95 -6.91 -4.90 4.54
N SER A 96 -8.13 -4.38 4.74
CA SER A 96 -9.28 -5.19 5.15
C SER A 96 -9.62 -6.29 4.14
N VAL A 97 -9.66 -5.96 2.84
CA VAL A 97 -9.94 -6.94 1.79
C VAL A 97 -8.80 -7.95 1.63
N SER A 98 -7.55 -7.49 1.68
CA SER A 98 -6.37 -8.36 1.61
C SER A 98 -6.31 -9.33 2.79
N ASP A 99 -6.66 -8.88 3.99
CA ASP A 99 -6.74 -9.72 5.17
C ASP A 99 -7.85 -10.76 5.05
N LEU A 100 -9.03 -10.37 4.58
CA LEU A 100 -10.14 -11.29 4.34
C LEU A 100 -9.75 -12.41 3.35
N ILE A 101 -9.13 -12.05 2.21
CA ILE A 101 -8.66 -13.04 1.23
C ILE A 101 -7.65 -13.99 1.86
N SER A 102 -6.74 -13.48 2.67
CA SER A 102 -5.71 -14.28 3.34
C SER A 102 -6.29 -15.22 4.42
N PHE A 103 -7.28 -14.75 5.18
CA PHE A 103 -8.00 -15.59 6.15
C PHE A 103 -8.78 -16.69 5.45
N LEU A 104 -9.47 -16.38 4.35
CA LEU A 104 -10.14 -17.39 3.54
C LEU A 104 -9.16 -18.43 3.00
N GLN A 105 -8.02 -18.01 2.46
CA GLN A 105 -6.98 -18.90 1.97
C GLN A 105 -6.43 -19.80 3.08
N SER A 106 -6.10 -19.26 4.24
CA SER A 106 -5.61 -20.03 5.38
C SER A 106 -6.68 -21.00 5.91
N GLY A 107 -7.94 -20.55 5.97
CA GLY A 107 -9.07 -21.38 6.38
C GLY A 107 -9.33 -22.55 5.43
N ILE A 108 -9.33 -22.31 4.13
CA ILE A 108 -9.48 -23.34 3.11
C ILE A 108 -8.33 -24.35 3.21
N THR A 109 -7.09 -23.86 3.32
CA THR A 109 -5.91 -24.73 3.46
C THR A 109 -5.98 -25.59 4.72
N LEU A 110 -6.44 -25.01 5.83
CA LEU A 110 -6.63 -25.71 7.10
C LEU A 110 -7.71 -26.81 6.98
N LEU A 111 -8.88 -26.49 6.43
CA LEU A 111 -9.99 -27.43 6.28
C LEU A 111 -9.60 -28.64 5.43
N PHE A 112 -9.02 -28.40 4.26
CA PHE A 112 -8.53 -29.48 3.39
C PHE A 112 -7.36 -30.24 4.03
N GLY A 113 -6.46 -29.56 4.74
CA GLY A 113 -5.35 -30.17 5.44
C GLY A 113 -5.81 -31.11 6.57
N VAL A 114 -6.81 -30.70 7.36
CA VAL A 114 -7.42 -31.54 8.40
C VAL A 114 -8.13 -32.74 7.78
N TRP A 115 -8.86 -32.53 6.69
CA TRP A 115 -9.52 -33.61 5.96
C TRP A 115 -8.52 -34.65 5.46
N TYR A 116 -7.38 -34.27 4.88
CA TYR A 116 -6.31 -35.20 4.46
C TYR A 116 -5.62 -35.87 5.67
N ALA A 117 -5.46 -35.12 6.78
CA ALA A 117 -4.89 -35.69 8.00
C ALA A 117 -5.81 -36.76 8.61
N SER A 118 -7.13 -36.56 8.60
CA SER A 118 -8.11 -37.59 9.07
C SER A 118 -8.10 -38.88 8.26
N GLN A 119 -7.68 -38.80 7.00
CA GLN A 119 -7.49 -39.98 6.14
C GLN A 119 -6.10 -40.64 6.29
N GLY A 120 -5.29 -40.19 7.24
CA GLY A 120 -3.94 -40.72 7.47
C GLY A 120 -2.92 -40.40 6.40
N VAL A 121 -3.24 -39.48 5.48
CA VAL A 121 -2.39 -39.10 4.33
C VAL A 121 -1.37 -38.02 4.73
N LEU A 122 -1.71 -37.19 5.70
CA LEU A 122 -0.89 -36.07 6.18
C LEU A 122 -0.69 -36.18 7.68
N THR A 123 0.52 -35.89 8.15
CA THR A 123 0.74 -35.75 9.60
C THR A 123 0.37 -34.35 10.07
N VAL A 124 -0.02 -34.21 11.34
CA VAL A 124 -0.32 -32.90 11.96
C VAL A 124 0.89 -31.96 11.85
N GLY A 125 2.11 -32.48 12.03
CA GLY A 125 3.34 -31.70 11.86
C GLY A 125 3.53 -31.15 10.46
N THR A 126 3.25 -31.95 9.42
CA THR A 126 3.31 -31.50 8.02
C THR A 126 2.25 -30.43 7.73
N LEU A 127 1.04 -30.55 8.30
CA LEU A 127 0.00 -29.55 8.16
C LEU A 127 0.42 -28.20 8.78
N THR A 128 1.01 -28.24 9.97
CA THR A 128 1.49 -27.03 10.66
C THR A 128 2.59 -26.33 9.86
N LEU A 129 3.55 -27.11 9.32
CA LEU A 129 4.60 -26.56 8.44
C LEU A 129 3.98 -25.91 7.19
N PHE A 130 2.98 -26.55 6.60
CA PHE A 130 2.33 -26.07 5.39
C PHE A 130 1.61 -24.73 5.62
N LEU A 131 0.86 -24.61 6.72
CA LEU A 131 0.22 -23.35 7.13
C LEU A 131 1.26 -22.26 7.41
N GLY A 132 2.39 -22.61 8.02
CA GLY A 132 3.51 -21.69 8.24
C GLY A 132 4.06 -21.13 6.93
N TYR A 133 4.30 -22.00 5.93
CA TYR A 133 4.79 -21.57 4.61
C TYR A 133 3.78 -20.70 3.86
N VAL A 134 2.49 -21.05 3.88
CA VAL A 134 1.42 -20.23 3.26
C VAL A 134 1.41 -18.83 3.87
N ASN A 135 1.43 -18.72 5.20
CA ASN A 135 1.46 -17.43 5.88
C ASN A 135 2.74 -16.63 5.60
N MET A 136 3.89 -17.32 5.54
CA MET A 136 5.17 -16.69 5.22
C MET A 136 5.21 -16.13 3.79
N MET A 137 4.58 -16.80 2.82
CA MET A 137 4.50 -16.34 1.43
C MET A 137 3.50 -15.18 1.26
N LEU A 138 2.43 -15.14 2.06
CA LEU A 138 1.44 -14.06 1.99
C LEU A 138 2.01 -12.70 2.40
N TRP A 139 2.97 -12.67 3.30
CA TRP A 139 3.52 -11.44 3.86
C TRP A 139 4.28 -10.57 2.85
N PRO A 140 5.20 -11.09 2.00
CA PRO A 140 5.83 -10.33 0.92
C PRO A 140 4.82 -9.80 -0.11
N ILE A 141 3.80 -10.58 -0.46
CA ILE A 141 2.78 -10.18 -1.44
C ILE A 141 1.99 -8.97 -0.92
N ARG A 142 1.62 -8.96 0.35
CA ARG A 142 0.95 -7.81 0.99
C ARG A 142 1.83 -6.57 1.03
N ARG A 143 3.15 -6.72 1.18
CA ARG A 143 4.10 -5.59 1.20
C ARG A 143 4.39 -5.03 -0.19
N LEU A 144 4.20 -5.79 -1.27
CA LEU A 144 4.44 -5.31 -2.64
C LEU A 144 3.68 -4.02 -2.94
N GLY A 145 2.43 -3.89 -2.49
CA GLY A 145 1.65 -2.66 -2.66
C GLY A 145 2.32 -1.42 -2.05
N ARG A 146 2.98 -1.57 -0.92
CA ARG A 146 3.72 -0.48 -0.25
C ARG A 146 5.05 -0.20 -0.95
N ILE A 147 5.82 -1.23 -1.27
CA ILE A 147 7.12 -1.10 -1.94
C ILE A 147 6.96 -0.43 -3.30
N LEU A 148 5.91 -0.76 -4.06
CA LEU A 148 5.62 -0.13 -5.33
C LEU A 148 5.20 1.34 -5.18
N ALA A 149 4.47 1.69 -4.12
CA ALA A 149 4.14 3.07 -3.79
C ALA A 149 5.39 3.89 -3.45
N ASP A 150 6.31 3.33 -2.65
CA ASP A 150 7.57 3.97 -2.27
C ASP A 150 8.54 4.07 -3.48
N ALA A 151 8.58 3.06 -4.36
CA ALA A 151 9.38 3.09 -5.58
C ALA A 151 8.91 4.18 -6.56
N SER A 152 7.60 4.42 -6.68
CA SER A 152 7.09 5.49 -7.54
C SER A 152 7.48 6.89 -7.03
N LYS A 153 7.58 7.10 -5.72
CA LYS A 153 8.13 8.33 -5.14
C LYS A 153 9.58 8.57 -5.54
N SER A 154 10.40 7.53 -5.42
CA SER A 154 11.83 7.60 -5.75
C SER A 154 12.07 7.89 -7.23
N LEU A 155 11.25 7.34 -8.12
CA LEU A 155 11.33 7.61 -9.56
C LEU A 155 10.94 9.04 -9.91
N VAL A 156 9.93 9.60 -9.25
CA VAL A 156 9.51 10.99 -9.45
C VAL A 156 10.57 11.96 -8.94
N SER A 157 11.20 11.68 -7.79
CA SER A 157 12.27 12.52 -7.25
C SER A 157 13.54 12.49 -8.14
N LEU A 158 13.87 11.36 -8.74
CA LEU A 158 14.96 11.24 -9.70
C LEU A 158 14.66 12.00 -11.01
N ALA A 159 13.43 11.93 -11.52
CA ALA A 159 13.03 12.67 -12.72
C ALA A 159 13.01 14.19 -12.51
N ILE A 160 12.82 14.67 -11.27
CA ILE A 160 12.88 16.10 -10.92
C ILE A 160 14.34 16.53 -10.68
N SER A 161 15.24 15.63 -10.28
CA SER A 161 16.65 15.95 -10.03
C SER A 161 17.53 15.99 -11.29
N GLU A 162 16.98 15.69 -12.47
CA GLU A 162 17.63 15.93 -13.77
C GLU A 162 17.03 17.17 -14.50
N PRO A 163 17.20 18.40 -14.02
CA PRO A 163 16.94 19.59 -14.82
C PRO A 163 18.22 19.92 -15.60
N GLY A 164 18.29 19.51 -16.86
CA GLY A 164 19.26 20.15 -17.75
C GLY A 164 20.37 19.31 -18.37
N ALA A 165 20.12 18.09 -18.82
CA ALA A 165 21.00 17.44 -19.81
C ALA A 165 20.40 17.55 -21.23
N GLY A 166 20.20 18.79 -21.71
CA GLY A 166 19.64 18.96 -23.06
C GLY A 166 19.50 20.38 -23.56
N SER A 167 20.47 21.26 -23.27
CA SER A 167 20.54 22.52 -24.03
C SER A 167 21.98 23.04 -24.12
N ASP A 168 22.83 22.29 -24.81
CA ASP A 168 24.01 22.81 -25.45
C ASP A 168 24.15 22.10 -26.81
N ASN A 169 23.53 22.72 -27.81
CA ASN A 169 23.99 22.82 -29.19
C ASN A 169 23.09 23.79 -29.96
#